data_33c45c7d75f94edab691d70ede0189cb
#
_entry.id   33c45c7d75f94edab691d70ede0189cb
#
_cell.length_a   1.000
_cell.length_b   1.000
_cell.length_c   1.000
_cell.angle_alpha   90.00
_cell.angle_beta   90.00
_cell.angle_gamma   90.00
#
_symmetry.space_group_name_H-M   'P 1'
#
loop_
_entity.id
_entity.type
_entity.pdbx_description
1 polymer ?
#
loop_
_entity_poly.entity_id
_entity_poly.type
_entity_poly.pdbx_seq_one_letter_code
_entity_poly.pdbx_strand_id
1 'polypeptide(L)'
;RPRGLMCVSGKCPNCLVTVDGVPNIRSCTFPVQPGIKVTHQNAWPSLDTDLLSVLDKLNVLMPVGFYYKVFHSPKFMWKLVQPMIRKVAGIGRIDVNGKDESTYSHKNLHTDVAIVGGGLAGMSAALSATKEGVRVTLIDDFPVLGGQSRWDGLSVPDISTGRNKSEFEIGQKLVAEIQHDSAIKVITGSTAFGL
;
A
#
# COMPACT_ATOMS: atom_id res chain seq x y z
N ARG A 1 3.85 -19.47 10.24
CA ARG A 1 4.14 -18.94 8.90
C ARG A 1 4.51 -17.46 9.02
N PRO A 2 5.77 -17.15 9.32
CA PRO A 2 6.21 -15.78 9.45
C PRO A 2 6.11 -15.07 8.09
N ARG A 3 5.34 -14.00 8.04
CA ARG A 3 5.30 -13.12 6.88
C ARG A 3 6.13 -11.89 7.20
N GLY A 4 7.18 -11.68 6.44
CA GLY A 4 8.00 -10.48 6.56
C GLY A 4 7.22 -9.22 6.18
N LEU A 5 7.70 -8.08 6.63
CA LEU A 5 7.24 -6.79 6.14
C LEU A 5 7.69 -6.63 4.68
N MET A 6 6.74 -6.61 3.74
CA MET A 6 7.07 -6.57 2.32
C MET A 6 7.11 -5.14 1.77
N CYS A 7 6.07 -4.34 2.02
CA CYS A 7 5.98 -3.01 1.42
C CYS A 7 6.31 -1.86 2.40
N VAL A 8 6.20 -2.06 3.69
CA VAL A 8 6.40 -1.07 4.79
C VAL A 8 5.65 0.26 4.58
N SER A 9 4.72 0.30 3.63
CA SER A 9 3.97 1.49 3.20
C SER A 9 2.46 1.31 3.28
N GLY A 10 1.99 0.29 4.01
CA GLY A 10 0.57 0.05 4.20
C GLY A 10 -0.18 -0.47 2.97
N LYS A 11 0.48 -0.96 1.93
CA LYS A 11 -0.17 -1.34 0.65
C LYS A 11 -0.41 -2.83 0.49
N CYS A 12 0.35 -3.68 1.17
CA CYS A 12 0.16 -5.13 1.09
C CYS A 12 -0.59 -5.70 2.31
N PRO A 13 -1.16 -6.90 2.21
CA PRO A 13 -1.89 -7.54 3.31
C PRO A 13 -0.99 -8.34 4.27
N ASN A 14 0.33 -8.25 4.16
CA ASN A 14 1.22 -9.15 4.90
C ASN A 14 1.27 -8.86 6.41
N CYS A 15 1.10 -7.60 6.81
CA CYS A 15 1.22 -7.18 8.20
C CYS A 15 -0.14 -6.90 8.88
N LEU A 16 -1.21 -7.52 8.40
CA LEU A 16 -2.54 -7.35 8.99
C LEU A 16 -2.63 -7.96 10.38
N VAL A 17 -3.09 -7.15 11.32
CA VAL A 17 -3.38 -7.52 12.70
C VAL A 17 -4.75 -7.00 13.12
N THR A 18 -5.24 -7.47 14.25
CA THR A 18 -6.43 -6.92 14.90
C THR A 18 -5.98 -6.08 16.08
N VAL A 19 -6.36 -4.82 16.14
CA VAL A 19 -6.06 -3.89 17.23
C VAL A 19 -7.37 -3.50 17.91
N ASP A 20 -7.45 -3.71 19.22
CA ASP A 20 -8.64 -3.42 20.04
C ASP A 20 -9.96 -3.95 19.46
N GLY A 21 -9.89 -5.14 18.82
CA GLY A 21 -11.02 -5.76 18.18
C GLY A 21 -11.26 -5.34 16.73
N VAL A 22 -10.63 -4.27 16.24
CA VAL A 22 -10.74 -3.80 14.85
C VAL A 22 -9.80 -4.62 13.96
N PRO A 23 -10.30 -5.40 12.99
CA PRO A 23 -9.49 -6.19 12.09
C PRO A 23 -8.86 -5.34 10.97
N ASN A 24 -7.90 -5.93 10.26
CA ASN A 24 -7.27 -5.38 9.06
C ASN A 24 -6.38 -4.14 9.29
N ILE A 25 -5.96 -3.93 10.50
CA ILE A 25 -5.00 -2.86 10.80
C ILE A 25 -3.62 -3.27 10.25
N ARG A 26 -2.99 -2.37 9.51
CA ARG A 26 -1.65 -2.57 8.95
C ARG A 26 -0.60 -2.15 9.97
N SER A 27 0.03 -3.12 10.62
CA SER A 27 0.98 -2.85 11.71
C SER A 27 2.22 -2.04 11.27
N CYS A 28 2.56 -2.05 9.99
CA CYS A 28 3.70 -1.30 9.47
C CYS A 28 3.48 0.23 9.45
N THR A 29 2.24 0.69 9.47
CA THR A 29 1.89 2.13 9.41
C THR A 29 1.05 2.59 10.58
N PHE A 30 0.62 1.67 11.46
CA PHE A 30 -0.19 2.02 12.62
C PHE A 30 0.66 2.63 13.73
N PRO A 31 0.31 3.80 14.26
CA PRO A 31 1.05 4.43 15.35
C PRO A 31 0.89 3.63 16.63
N VAL A 32 1.99 3.35 17.31
CA VAL A 32 2.00 2.67 18.60
C VAL A 32 1.45 3.60 19.68
N GLN A 33 0.48 3.10 20.45
CA GLN A 33 -0.12 3.84 21.57
C GLN A 33 -0.07 2.98 22.84
N PRO A 34 0.09 3.57 24.01
CA PRO A 34 0.05 2.83 25.28
C PRO A 34 -1.30 2.14 25.47
N GLY A 35 -1.28 0.88 25.94
CA GLY A 35 -2.49 0.15 26.30
C GLY A 35 -3.24 -0.53 25.15
N ILE A 36 -2.81 -0.41 23.90
CA ILE A 36 -3.44 -1.11 22.77
C ILE A 36 -3.29 -2.63 22.91
N LYS A 37 -4.35 -3.35 22.59
CA LYS A 37 -4.36 -4.81 22.52
C LYS A 37 -4.23 -5.29 21.08
N VAL A 38 -3.09 -5.89 20.76
CA VAL A 38 -2.84 -6.43 19.42
C VAL A 38 -3.00 -7.95 19.42
N THR A 39 -3.78 -8.47 18.47
CA THR A 39 -3.97 -9.91 18.28
C THR A 39 -3.69 -10.30 16.84
N HIS A 40 -3.27 -11.56 16.64
CA HIS A 40 -3.03 -12.10 15.30
C HIS A 40 -4.34 -12.32 14.54
N GLN A 41 -4.28 -12.26 13.21
CA GLN A 41 -5.47 -12.39 12.37
C GLN A 41 -5.43 -13.62 11.45
N ASN A 42 -4.26 -14.07 11.04
CA ASN A 42 -4.10 -15.04 9.96
C ASN A 42 -3.38 -16.35 10.36
N ALA A 43 -2.99 -16.52 11.64
CA ALA A 43 -2.43 -17.76 12.16
C ALA A 43 -3.55 -18.64 12.75
N TRP A 44 -3.41 -19.97 12.66
CA TRP A 44 -4.34 -20.91 13.26
C TRP A 44 -3.63 -22.20 13.71
N PRO A 45 -3.83 -22.68 14.96
CA PRO A 45 -4.62 -22.04 16.03
C PRO A 45 -3.91 -20.87 16.73
N SER A 46 -2.58 -20.77 16.66
CA SER A 46 -1.79 -19.69 17.28
C SER A 46 -0.61 -19.28 16.40
N LEU A 47 0.13 -18.26 16.81
CA LEU A 47 1.38 -17.86 16.14
C LEU A 47 2.49 -18.91 16.31
N ASP A 48 2.56 -19.53 17.49
CA ASP A 48 3.59 -20.53 17.81
C ASP A 48 3.33 -21.86 17.10
N THR A 49 2.06 -22.19 16.90
CA THR A 49 1.63 -23.43 16.23
C THR A 49 0.67 -23.08 15.10
N ASP A 50 1.21 -22.59 13.99
CA ASP A 50 0.41 -22.29 12.79
C ASP A 50 0.36 -23.49 11.85
N LEU A 51 -0.74 -24.24 11.89
CA LEU A 51 -0.95 -25.40 11.01
C LEU A 51 -0.97 -25.02 9.52
N LEU A 52 -1.28 -23.76 9.19
CA LEU A 52 -1.23 -23.29 7.81
C LEU A 52 0.22 -23.20 7.26
N SER A 53 1.24 -23.30 8.13
CA SER A 53 2.65 -23.36 7.71
C SER A 53 2.97 -24.60 6.89
N VAL A 54 2.18 -25.68 7.01
CA VAL A 54 2.31 -26.87 6.16
C VAL A 54 2.15 -26.53 4.68
N LEU A 55 1.35 -25.54 4.34
CA LEU A 55 1.16 -25.08 2.96
C LEU A 55 2.46 -24.52 2.35
N ASP A 56 3.37 -24.00 3.17
CA ASP A 56 4.66 -23.49 2.68
C ASP A 56 5.57 -24.64 2.21
N LYS A 57 5.41 -25.83 2.81
CA LYS A 57 6.11 -27.05 2.36
C LYS A 57 5.50 -27.65 1.09
N LEU A 58 4.23 -27.38 0.85
CA LEU A 58 3.49 -27.84 -0.33
C LEU A 58 3.58 -26.87 -1.52
N ASN A 59 4.37 -25.81 -1.42
CA ASN A 59 4.48 -24.80 -2.47
C ASN A 59 4.94 -25.36 -3.82
N VAL A 60 5.76 -26.43 -3.82
CA VAL A 60 6.22 -27.12 -5.03
C VAL A 60 5.05 -27.70 -5.83
N LEU A 61 3.98 -28.12 -5.13
CA LEU A 61 2.74 -28.64 -5.75
C LEU A 61 1.76 -27.51 -6.16
N MET A 62 2.04 -26.30 -5.75
CA MET A 62 1.19 -25.14 -5.99
C MET A 62 1.96 -24.04 -6.75
N PRO A 63 2.30 -24.26 -8.03
CA PRO A 63 2.98 -23.23 -8.82
C PRO A 63 2.11 -21.99 -8.95
N VAL A 64 2.72 -20.86 -9.29
CA VAL A 64 1.99 -19.58 -9.48
C VAL A 64 0.81 -19.79 -10.44
N GLY A 65 -0.37 -19.37 -10.00
CA GLY A 65 -1.61 -19.52 -10.77
C GLY A 65 -2.22 -20.93 -10.74
N PHE A 66 -1.79 -21.84 -9.85
CA PHE A 66 -2.36 -23.21 -9.74
C PHE A 66 -3.89 -23.20 -9.65
N TYR A 67 -4.47 -22.24 -8.97
CA TYR A 67 -5.92 -22.12 -8.77
C TYR A 67 -6.67 -21.79 -10.07
N TYR A 68 -6.06 -21.10 -11.02
CA TYR A 68 -6.64 -20.87 -12.34
C TYR A 68 -6.67 -22.16 -13.17
N LYS A 69 -5.70 -23.03 -12.99
CA LYS A 69 -5.60 -24.27 -13.76
C LYS A 69 -6.45 -25.40 -13.17
N VAL A 70 -6.50 -25.50 -11.83
CA VAL A 70 -7.08 -26.66 -11.15
C VAL A 70 -8.57 -26.47 -10.85
N PHE A 71 -9.02 -25.26 -10.50
CA PHE A 71 -10.37 -25.03 -9.98
C PHE A 71 -11.31 -24.27 -10.91
N HIS A 72 -10.91 -24.02 -12.15
CA HIS A 72 -11.78 -23.32 -13.09
C HIS A 72 -12.86 -24.22 -13.74
N SER A 73 -12.63 -25.51 -13.79
CA SER A 73 -13.56 -26.49 -14.39
C SER A 73 -13.70 -27.72 -13.48
N PRO A 74 -14.93 -28.13 -13.19
CA PRO A 74 -16.21 -27.48 -13.52
C PRO A 74 -16.47 -26.21 -12.69
N LYS A 75 -17.28 -25.28 -13.24
CA LYS A 75 -17.49 -23.92 -12.66
C LYS A 75 -17.97 -23.92 -11.19
N PHE A 76 -18.66 -24.94 -10.73
CA PHE A 76 -19.11 -25.00 -9.33
C PHE A 76 -17.96 -25.19 -8.33
N MET A 77 -16.86 -25.83 -8.75
CA MET A 77 -15.69 -26.01 -7.87
C MET A 77 -15.10 -24.67 -7.42
N TRP A 78 -15.11 -23.68 -8.28
CA TRP A 78 -14.63 -22.35 -7.92
C TRP A 78 -15.43 -21.75 -6.74
N LYS A 79 -16.75 -21.88 -6.75
CA LYS A 79 -17.60 -21.38 -5.67
C LYS A 79 -17.31 -22.04 -4.32
N LEU A 80 -16.89 -23.29 -4.30
CA LEU A 80 -16.55 -24.02 -3.08
C LEU A 80 -15.13 -23.67 -2.58
N VAL A 81 -14.19 -23.53 -3.48
CA VAL A 81 -12.77 -23.37 -3.14
C VAL A 81 -12.40 -21.91 -2.88
N GLN A 82 -13.05 -20.95 -3.53
CA GLN A 82 -12.78 -19.52 -3.38
C GLN A 82 -12.78 -19.04 -1.93
N PRO A 83 -13.76 -19.34 -1.08
CA PRO A 83 -13.76 -18.89 0.32
C PRO A 83 -12.58 -19.46 1.12
N MET A 84 -12.19 -20.70 0.83
CA MET A 84 -11.05 -21.35 1.46
C MET A 84 -9.73 -20.67 1.04
N ILE A 85 -9.56 -20.43 -0.25
CA ILE A 85 -8.38 -19.72 -0.77
C ILE A 85 -8.28 -18.33 -0.15
N ARG A 86 -9.37 -17.58 -0.07
CA ARG A 86 -9.39 -16.25 0.57
C ARG A 86 -8.95 -16.32 2.04
N LYS A 87 -9.45 -17.29 2.79
CA LYS A 87 -9.08 -17.49 4.20
C LYS A 87 -7.60 -17.81 4.35
N VAL A 88 -7.08 -18.70 3.50
CA VAL A 88 -5.64 -19.09 3.50
C VAL A 88 -4.75 -17.95 3.04
N ALA A 89 -5.15 -17.19 2.04
CA ALA A 89 -4.43 -16.02 1.56
C ALA A 89 -4.31 -14.90 2.60
N GLY A 90 -5.22 -14.87 3.61
CA GLY A 90 -5.15 -13.91 4.70
C GLY A 90 -5.35 -12.46 4.23
N ILE A 91 -6.22 -12.24 3.25
CA ILE A 91 -6.46 -10.92 2.64
C ILE A 91 -7.35 -10.00 3.47
N GLY A 92 -7.67 -10.40 4.70
CA GLY A 92 -8.43 -9.57 5.62
C GLY A 92 -9.78 -10.16 6.02
N ARG A 93 -10.44 -9.48 6.95
CA ARG A 93 -11.78 -9.82 7.47
C ARG A 93 -12.66 -8.59 7.37
N ILE A 94 -13.94 -8.78 7.08
CA ILE A 94 -14.92 -7.69 7.10
C ILE A 94 -15.45 -7.56 8.53
N ASP A 95 -15.40 -6.36 9.09
CA ASP A 95 -16.10 -6.04 10.32
C ASP A 95 -17.54 -5.63 9.97
N VAL A 96 -18.46 -6.57 10.09
CA VAL A 96 -19.89 -6.35 9.78
C VAL A 96 -20.60 -5.47 10.83
N ASN A 97 -20.02 -5.33 12.01
CA ASN A 97 -20.62 -4.57 13.12
C ASN A 97 -19.91 -3.21 13.33
N GLY A 98 -18.88 -2.94 12.55
CA GLY A 98 -18.13 -1.67 12.61
C GLY A 98 -19.06 -0.51 12.27
N LYS A 99 -19.14 0.46 13.20
CA LYS A 99 -19.82 1.74 12.97
C LYS A 99 -18.78 2.77 12.58
N ASP A 100 -19.07 3.51 11.55
CA ASP A 100 -18.26 4.66 11.18
C ASP A 100 -18.82 5.89 11.90
N GLU A 101 -18.08 6.37 12.88
CA GLU A 101 -18.43 7.58 13.66
C GLU A 101 -17.78 8.86 13.07
N SER A 102 -17.12 8.72 11.93
CA SER A 102 -16.40 9.83 11.31
C SER A 102 -17.35 10.89 10.75
N THR A 103 -16.98 12.15 10.93
CA THR A 103 -17.68 13.30 10.34
C THR A 103 -17.02 13.65 9.00
N TYR A 104 -17.80 13.71 7.95
CA TYR A 104 -17.30 13.97 6.59
C TYR A 104 -17.64 15.38 6.15
N SER A 105 -16.70 16.05 5.46
CA SER A 105 -16.93 17.32 4.77
C SER A 105 -16.66 17.14 3.28
N HIS A 106 -17.47 17.79 2.44
CA HIS A 106 -17.29 17.80 1.00
C HIS A 106 -16.61 19.10 0.57
N LYS A 107 -15.59 19.00 -0.30
CA LYS A 107 -14.92 20.15 -0.89
C LYS A 107 -14.72 19.90 -2.38
N ASN A 108 -15.05 20.91 -3.19
CA ASN A 108 -14.74 20.91 -4.62
C ASN A 108 -13.38 21.59 -4.84
N LEU A 109 -12.52 20.93 -5.57
CA LEU A 109 -11.22 21.45 -5.95
C LEU A 109 -11.14 21.53 -7.47
N HIS A 110 -10.59 22.63 -7.97
CA HIS A 110 -10.39 22.84 -9.41
C HIS A 110 -8.88 22.86 -9.69
N THR A 111 -8.46 22.08 -10.66
CA THR A 111 -7.07 21.96 -11.11
C THR A 111 -7.05 21.70 -12.61
N ASP A 112 -5.97 22.06 -13.27
CA ASP A 112 -5.82 21.77 -14.70
C ASP A 112 -5.32 20.33 -14.89
N VAL A 113 -4.46 19.86 -13.98
CA VAL A 113 -3.93 18.49 -13.98
C VAL A 113 -4.03 17.89 -12.57
N ALA A 114 -4.63 16.72 -12.44
CA ALA A 114 -4.60 15.92 -11.22
C ALA A 114 -3.61 14.75 -11.39
N ILE A 115 -2.67 14.63 -10.47
CA ILE A 115 -1.68 13.56 -10.46
C ILE A 115 -1.91 12.69 -9.21
N VAL A 116 -2.04 11.39 -9.40
CA VAL A 116 -2.23 10.43 -8.33
C VAL A 116 -0.93 9.63 -8.12
N GLY A 117 -0.37 9.75 -6.93
CA GLY A 117 0.88 9.14 -6.51
C GLY A 117 2.02 10.15 -6.38
N GLY A 118 2.48 10.37 -5.14
CA GLY A 118 3.58 11.28 -4.78
C GLY A 118 4.95 10.61 -4.73
N GLY A 119 5.18 9.55 -5.51
CA GLY A 119 6.49 8.94 -5.73
C GLY A 119 7.34 9.76 -6.73
N LEU A 120 8.54 9.26 -7.07
CA LEU A 120 9.47 9.95 -7.98
C LEU A 120 8.82 10.33 -9.30
N ALA A 121 8.05 9.41 -9.91
CA ALA A 121 7.38 9.64 -11.18
C ALA A 121 6.31 10.75 -11.08
N GLY A 122 5.43 10.68 -10.07
CA GLY A 122 4.38 11.68 -9.89
C GLY A 122 4.91 13.06 -9.55
N MET A 123 5.93 13.12 -8.69
CA MET A 123 6.62 14.38 -8.37
C MET A 123 7.29 15.01 -9.60
N SER A 124 7.99 14.21 -10.40
CA SER A 124 8.62 14.67 -11.64
C SER A 124 7.57 15.15 -12.66
N ALA A 125 6.45 14.43 -12.79
CA ALA A 125 5.36 14.83 -13.65
C ALA A 125 4.72 16.15 -13.20
N ALA A 126 4.54 16.36 -11.90
CA ALA A 126 4.01 17.58 -11.33
C ALA A 126 4.90 18.80 -11.67
N LEU A 127 6.20 18.69 -11.40
CA LEU A 127 7.17 19.74 -11.72
C LEU A 127 7.29 19.99 -13.23
N SER A 128 7.10 18.97 -14.06
CA SER A 128 7.11 19.16 -15.52
C SER A 128 5.85 19.88 -15.99
N ALA A 129 4.70 19.55 -15.42
CA ALA A 129 3.44 20.19 -15.79
C ALA A 129 3.42 21.69 -15.41
N THR A 130 3.93 22.03 -14.23
CA THR A 130 3.95 23.47 -13.81
C THR A 130 4.85 24.33 -14.67
N LYS A 131 5.92 23.76 -15.29
CA LYS A 131 6.75 24.49 -16.28
C LYS A 131 5.97 24.94 -17.50
N GLU A 132 4.88 24.23 -17.84
CA GLU A 132 3.96 24.61 -18.91
C GLU A 132 2.86 25.59 -18.44
N GLY A 133 2.96 26.10 -17.22
CA GLY A 133 2.07 27.11 -16.66
C GLY A 133 0.71 26.59 -16.17
N VAL A 134 0.53 25.27 -15.99
CA VAL A 134 -0.72 24.68 -15.51
C VAL A 134 -0.70 24.46 -13.99
N ARG A 135 -1.88 24.54 -13.37
CA ARG A 135 -2.07 24.26 -11.94
C ARG A 135 -2.18 22.75 -11.73
N VAL A 136 -1.43 22.23 -10.78
CA VAL A 136 -1.36 20.80 -10.48
C VAL A 136 -1.91 20.51 -9.10
N THR A 137 -2.73 19.46 -8.98
CA THR A 137 -3.03 18.83 -7.68
C THR A 137 -2.38 17.46 -7.63
N LEU A 138 -1.43 17.29 -6.71
CA LEU A 138 -0.73 16.04 -6.46
C LEU A 138 -1.36 15.36 -5.23
N ILE A 139 -1.89 14.15 -5.44
CA ILE A 139 -2.60 13.37 -4.41
C ILE A 139 -1.77 12.14 -4.06
N ASP A 140 -1.55 11.90 -2.78
CA ASP A 140 -0.87 10.68 -2.31
C ASP A 140 -1.60 10.09 -1.10
N ASP A 141 -1.72 8.76 -1.06
CA ASP A 141 -2.35 8.04 0.05
C ASP A 141 -1.45 7.95 1.30
N PHE A 142 -0.17 8.24 1.16
CA PHE A 142 0.77 8.30 2.26
C PHE A 142 0.83 9.72 2.86
N PRO A 143 1.12 9.88 4.17
CA PRO A 143 1.16 11.21 4.80
C PRO A 143 2.34 12.09 4.35
N VAL A 144 3.32 11.52 3.67
CA VAL A 144 4.52 12.22 3.17
C VAL A 144 4.87 11.76 1.76
N LEU A 145 5.31 12.70 0.92
CA LEU A 145 5.76 12.42 -0.43
C LEU A 145 7.06 11.61 -0.48
N GLY A 146 7.39 11.09 -1.64
CA GLY A 146 8.60 10.33 -1.93
C GLY A 146 8.34 8.87 -2.29
N GLY A 147 7.20 8.31 -1.93
CA GLY A 147 6.84 6.93 -2.26
C GLY A 147 7.91 5.92 -1.82
N GLN A 148 8.27 5.00 -2.71
CA GLN A 148 9.23 3.93 -2.44
C GLN A 148 10.66 4.44 -2.22
N SER A 149 11.06 5.56 -2.85
CA SER A 149 12.41 6.11 -2.70
C SER A 149 12.79 6.47 -1.25
N ARG A 150 11.81 6.57 -0.36
CA ARG A 150 12.03 6.81 1.08
C ARG A 150 12.65 5.61 1.82
N TRP A 151 12.50 4.42 1.27
CA TRP A 151 12.92 3.16 1.89
C TRP A 151 14.00 2.45 1.10
N ASP A 152 14.12 2.79 -0.18
CA ASP A 152 14.98 2.10 -1.11
C ASP A 152 16.37 2.73 -1.12
N GLY A 153 17.39 1.90 -0.87
CA GLY A 153 18.78 2.29 -0.97
C GLY A 153 19.36 2.10 -2.38
N LEU A 154 18.50 1.96 -3.40
CA LEU A 154 18.96 1.78 -4.77
C LEU A 154 19.67 3.01 -5.28
N SER A 155 20.73 2.76 -6.05
CA SER A 155 21.47 3.80 -6.77
C SER A 155 21.09 3.78 -8.23
N VAL A 156 20.74 4.92 -8.78
CA VAL A 156 20.48 5.09 -10.20
C VAL A 156 21.56 5.94 -10.85
N PRO A 157 22.00 5.62 -12.09
CA PRO A 157 22.94 6.44 -12.83
C PRO A 157 22.35 7.83 -13.12
N ASP A 158 23.05 8.86 -12.71
CA ASP A 158 22.72 10.22 -13.14
C ASP A 158 23.39 10.47 -14.49
N ILE A 159 22.57 10.51 -15.56
CA ILE A 159 23.01 10.66 -16.94
C ILE A 159 23.79 11.98 -17.14
N SER A 160 23.47 13.00 -16.36
CA SER A 160 24.09 14.33 -16.49
C SER A 160 25.50 14.41 -15.88
N THR A 161 25.74 13.64 -14.81
CA THR A 161 27.01 13.71 -14.06
C THR A 161 27.85 12.44 -14.16
N GLY A 162 27.32 11.36 -14.69
CA GLY A 162 27.96 10.03 -14.75
C GLY A 162 28.17 9.38 -13.37
N ARG A 163 27.65 9.96 -12.30
CA ARG A 163 27.74 9.44 -10.93
C ARG A 163 26.42 8.78 -10.54
N ASN A 164 26.50 7.75 -9.71
CA ASN A 164 25.30 7.18 -9.13
C ASN A 164 24.75 8.09 -8.03
N LYS A 165 23.45 8.34 -8.07
CA LYS A 165 22.70 8.99 -6.99
C LYS A 165 21.78 7.98 -6.33
N SER A 166 21.60 8.10 -5.04
CA SER A 166 20.61 7.36 -4.30
C SER A 166 19.20 7.84 -4.70
N GLU A 167 18.25 6.91 -4.90
CA GLU A 167 16.84 7.27 -5.12
C GLU A 167 16.29 8.13 -3.98
N PHE A 168 16.77 7.92 -2.76
CA PHE A 168 16.43 8.74 -1.60
C PHE A 168 16.83 10.19 -1.80
N GLU A 169 18.06 10.46 -2.24
CA GLU A 169 18.56 11.84 -2.49
C GLU A 169 17.76 12.53 -3.59
N ILE A 170 17.44 11.80 -4.67
CA ILE A 170 16.60 12.31 -5.75
C ILE A 170 15.20 12.63 -5.21
N GLY A 171 14.62 11.74 -4.41
CA GLY A 171 13.33 11.93 -3.79
C GLY A 171 13.27 13.16 -2.89
N GLN A 172 14.26 13.35 -2.04
CA GLN A 172 14.34 14.51 -1.14
C GLN A 172 14.44 15.83 -1.93
N LYS A 173 15.23 15.87 -3.01
CA LYS A 173 15.32 17.03 -3.88
C LYS A 173 13.98 17.37 -4.51
N LEU A 174 13.29 16.38 -5.10
CA LEU A 174 11.97 16.59 -5.70
C LEU A 174 10.93 17.07 -4.67
N VAL A 175 10.94 16.51 -3.46
CA VAL A 175 10.04 16.96 -2.38
C VAL A 175 10.29 18.44 -2.07
N ALA A 176 11.55 18.86 -1.95
CA ALA A 176 11.89 20.25 -1.70
C ALA A 176 11.42 21.17 -2.85
N GLU A 177 11.64 20.78 -4.11
CA GLU A 177 11.18 21.56 -5.27
C GLU A 177 9.64 21.70 -5.27
N ILE A 178 8.90 20.63 -4.99
CA ILE A 178 7.44 20.66 -4.92
C ILE A 178 6.92 21.57 -3.79
N GLN A 179 7.58 21.57 -2.63
CA GLN A 179 7.18 22.40 -1.51
C GLN A 179 7.38 23.91 -1.79
N HIS A 180 8.28 24.26 -2.69
CA HIS A 180 8.53 25.63 -3.11
C HIS A 180 7.69 26.07 -4.31
N ASP A 181 7.03 25.17 -5.02
CA ASP A 181 6.22 25.48 -6.20
C ASP A 181 4.76 25.77 -5.81
N SER A 182 4.38 27.05 -5.85
CA SER A 182 3.02 27.48 -5.50
C SER A 182 1.91 27.03 -6.47
N ALA A 183 2.28 26.57 -7.68
CA ALA A 183 1.34 26.02 -8.66
C ALA A 183 0.98 24.55 -8.37
N ILE A 184 1.68 23.91 -7.42
CA ILE A 184 1.40 22.54 -7.00
C ILE A 184 0.67 22.52 -5.66
N LYS A 185 -0.57 22.06 -5.67
CA LYS A 185 -1.32 21.76 -4.45
C LYS A 185 -1.10 20.31 -4.07
N VAL A 186 -0.49 20.06 -2.92
CA VAL A 186 -0.24 18.72 -2.40
C VAL A 186 -1.37 18.32 -1.45
N ILE A 187 -1.91 17.10 -1.64
CA ILE A 187 -2.91 16.47 -0.79
C ILE A 187 -2.39 15.09 -0.42
N THR A 188 -1.86 14.96 0.80
CA THR A 188 -1.36 13.70 1.36
C THR A 188 -2.41 13.00 2.22
N GLY A 189 -2.19 11.71 2.56
CA GLY A 189 -3.12 10.92 3.36
C GLY A 189 -4.48 10.74 2.68
N SER A 190 -4.54 10.85 1.35
CA SER A 190 -5.77 10.90 0.57
C SER A 190 -5.76 9.90 -0.57
N THR A 191 -6.82 9.12 -0.67
CA THR A 191 -6.95 8.08 -1.71
C THR A 191 -7.86 8.55 -2.83
N ALA A 192 -7.37 8.50 -4.08
CA ALA A 192 -8.20 8.65 -5.25
C ALA A 192 -8.90 7.30 -5.55
N PHE A 193 -10.23 7.29 -5.66
CA PHE A 193 -11.02 6.06 -5.81
C PHE A 193 -12.05 6.11 -6.95
N GLY A 194 -12.12 7.18 -7.71
CA GLY A 194 -13.03 7.30 -8.85
C GLY A 194 -12.67 8.50 -9.73
N LEU A 195 -13.09 8.45 -10.96
CA LEU A 195 -13.08 9.53 -11.96
C LEU A 195 -14.50 9.85 -12.36
#